data_88345da896aacc5f02e017062e6f9e9a
#
_entry.id   88345da896aacc5f02e017062e6f9e9a
#
_cell.length_a   1.000
_cell.length_b   1.000
_cell.length_c   1.000
_cell.angle_alpha   90.00
_cell.angle_beta   90.00
_cell.angle_gamma   90.00
#
_symmetry.space_group_name_H-M   'P 1'
#
loop_
_entity.id
_entity.type
_entity.pdbx_description
1 polymer ?
#
loop_
_entity_poly.entity_id
_entity_poly.type
_entity_poly.pdbx_seq_one_letter_code
_entity_poly.pdbx_strand_id
1 'polypeptide(L)'
;VLFRSDTRQEDAMQRSIQFTQEHEIFRESVRKFFEAEVNPHYEEWEKAGIVPREVWKKCGDMGFLLPWLDEKYGGPGADFLYSVIVTEELAYSGANSLMLPLHSDVVAPYIYAFGTEEQKMKFLPKCASGDTVLAVAMTEPEAGSDLASMKTHAVKKGKEWVINGQKTFISNGILSDLVVLAAKTGGKDTPAHQAVSLFLVERGAPGFSRGEPIKKIGLKAQDTAELFFDDCRIPEENILGQEGLGFIFLMQKLQQERLVCALASQAAMERCLEITIDYAKERKLFGKPLSKFQNTQFVIADMAAEISVGRSFVDDLIRQHMAGKDVVKETCMAKYWVCETAKQVADRCVQIFGGYGYCTEYPVSRFYTDARIQTIYAGTSEVMKLIVAKSMGL
;
A
#
# COMPACT_ATOMS: atom_id res chain seq x y z
N VAL A 1 9.87 9.83 -23.11
CA VAL A 1 10.69 8.81 -23.83
C VAL A 1 10.44 7.50 -23.11
N LEU A 2 9.60 6.65 -23.71
CA LEU A 2 9.29 5.30 -23.20
C LEU A 2 10.49 4.39 -23.53
N PHE A 3 11.30 4.05 -22.56
CA PHE A 3 12.30 3.00 -22.69
C PHE A 3 11.57 1.65 -22.73
N ARG A 4 11.44 1.05 -23.90
CA ARG A 4 11.03 -0.34 -24.08
C ARG A 4 12.25 -1.22 -23.89
N SER A 5 12.30 -2.04 -22.86
CA SER A 5 13.18 -3.19 -22.80
C SER A 5 12.35 -4.46 -22.77
N ASP A 6 12.39 -5.21 -23.87
CA ASP A 6 11.84 -6.59 -23.98
C ASP A 6 12.71 -7.64 -23.26
N THR A 7 13.68 -7.20 -22.47
CA THR A 7 14.76 -8.05 -21.88
C THR A 7 14.39 -8.72 -20.55
N ARG A 8 13.13 -8.72 -20.14
CA ARG A 8 12.72 -9.27 -18.82
C ARG A 8 12.89 -10.79 -18.66
N GLN A 9 13.09 -11.56 -19.73
CA GLN A 9 13.09 -13.03 -19.63
C GLN A 9 14.47 -13.67 -19.45
N GLU A 10 15.56 -13.02 -19.82
CA GLU A 10 16.89 -13.66 -19.79
C GLU A 10 17.73 -13.40 -18.54
N ASP A 11 17.47 -12.31 -17.79
CA ASP A 11 18.22 -11.92 -16.58
C ASP A 11 17.36 -11.83 -15.31
N ALA A 12 16.12 -12.30 -15.34
CA ALA A 12 15.24 -12.28 -14.18
C ALA A 12 15.82 -13.17 -13.07
N MET A 13 16.06 -12.59 -11.90
CA MET A 13 16.49 -13.32 -10.70
C MET A 13 15.56 -14.51 -10.46
N GLN A 14 16.12 -15.71 -10.30
CA GLN A 14 15.31 -16.92 -10.05
C GLN A 14 14.50 -16.74 -8.76
N ARG A 15 13.18 -16.64 -8.91
CA ARG A 15 12.22 -16.48 -7.81
C ARG A 15 12.09 -17.79 -7.02
N SER A 16 11.97 -17.68 -5.69
CA SER A 16 11.69 -18.85 -4.84
C SER A 16 10.20 -19.21 -4.78
N ILE A 17 9.32 -18.34 -5.27
CA ILE A 17 7.89 -18.60 -5.51
C ILE A 17 7.69 -19.01 -6.97
N GLN A 18 6.76 -19.96 -7.18
CA GLN A 18 6.44 -20.45 -8.51
C GLN A 18 5.10 -19.89 -8.98
N PHE A 19 5.14 -19.16 -10.09
CA PHE A 19 3.92 -18.72 -10.78
C PHE A 19 3.51 -19.76 -11.81
N THR A 20 2.22 -20.06 -11.86
CA THR A 20 1.64 -20.93 -12.91
C THR A 20 1.48 -20.15 -14.21
N GLN A 21 1.15 -20.86 -15.30
CA GLN A 21 0.84 -20.20 -16.57
C GLN A 21 -0.34 -19.21 -16.44
N GLU A 22 -1.34 -19.52 -15.62
CA GLU A 22 -2.48 -18.64 -15.37
C GLU A 22 -2.05 -17.34 -14.66
N HIS A 23 -1.15 -17.44 -13.69
CA HIS A 23 -0.54 -16.28 -13.03
C HIS A 23 0.19 -15.38 -14.04
N GLU A 24 0.95 -15.95 -14.98
CA GLU A 24 1.68 -15.17 -15.99
C GLU A 24 0.73 -14.51 -17.02
N ILE A 25 -0.34 -15.19 -17.43
CA ILE A 25 -1.40 -14.60 -18.27
C ILE A 25 -2.06 -13.41 -17.54
N PHE A 26 -2.35 -13.57 -16.25
CA PHE A 26 -2.91 -12.48 -15.42
C PHE A 26 -1.92 -11.32 -15.31
N ARG A 27 -0.64 -11.60 -15.06
CA ARG A 27 0.43 -10.58 -15.01
C ARG A 27 0.50 -9.77 -16.30
N GLU A 28 0.43 -10.44 -17.45
CA GLU A 28 0.42 -9.77 -18.75
C GLU A 28 -0.82 -8.87 -18.92
N SER A 29 -1.99 -9.33 -18.45
CA SER A 29 -3.23 -8.54 -18.48
C SER A 29 -3.11 -7.29 -17.62
N VAL A 30 -2.62 -7.41 -16.37
CA VAL A 30 -2.40 -6.28 -15.45
C VAL A 30 -1.42 -5.28 -16.06
N ARG A 31 -0.31 -5.76 -16.62
CA ARG A 31 0.71 -4.90 -17.26
C ARG A 31 0.15 -4.11 -18.43
N LYS A 32 -0.53 -4.80 -19.37
CA LYS A 32 -1.16 -4.16 -20.53
C LYS A 32 -2.19 -3.09 -20.12
N PHE A 33 -2.95 -3.38 -19.07
CA PHE A 33 -3.91 -2.41 -18.55
C PHE A 33 -3.20 -1.15 -18.02
N PHE A 34 -2.15 -1.30 -17.21
CA PHE A 34 -1.43 -0.14 -16.69
C PHE A 34 -0.76 0.66 -17.81
N GLU A 35 -0.20 -0.02 -18.82
CA GLU A 35 0.42 0.64 -19.98
C GLU A 35 -0.61 1.42 -20.84
N ALA A 36 -1.83 0.91 -20.97
CA ALA A 36 -2.85 1.52 -21.82
C ALA A 36 -3.72 2.53 -21.08
N GLU A 37 -4.13 2.24 -19.86
CA GLU A 37 -5.21 2.97 -19.16
C GLU A 37 -4.69 3.86 -18.00
N VAL A 38 -3.47 3.63 -17.53
CA VAL A 38 -2.93 4.33 -16.35
C VAL A 38 -1.76 5.24 -16.73
N ASN A 39 -0.71 4.68 -17.30
CA ASN A 39 0.54 5.40 -17.54
C ASN A 39 0.38 6.64 -18.44
N PRO A 40 -0.44 6.63 -19.51
CA PRO A 40 -0.60 7.81 -20.36
C PRO A 40 -1.25 9.01 -19.67
N HIS A 41 -2.04 8.75 -18.62
CA HIS A 41 -2.80 9.76 -17.90
C HIS A 41 -2.20 10.14 -16.55
N TYR A 42 -1.17 9.44 -16.10
CA TYR A 42 -0.69 9.50 -14.72
C TYR A 42 -0.17 10.89 -14.33
N GLU A 43 0.54 11.60 -15.22
CA GLU A 43 1.00 12.97 -14.96
C GLU A 43 -0.16 13.96 -14.77
N GLU A 44 -1.27 13.77 -15.48
CA GLU A 44 -2.47 14.57 -15.31
C GLU A 44 -3.07 14.34 -13.91
N TRP A 45 -3.12 13.09 -13.47
CA TRP A 45 -3.62 12.75 -12.14
C TRP A 45 -2.70 13.25 -11.02
N GLU A 46 -1.38 13.24 -11.22
CA GLU A 46 -0.45 13.86 -10.28
C GLU A 46 -0.67 15.37 -10.14
N LYS A 47 -1.00 16.07 -11.23
CA LYS A 47 -1.36 17.49 -11.21
C LYS A 47 -2.70 17.75 -10.54
N ALA A 48 -3.67 16.87 -10.77
CA ALA A 48 -4.99 16.92 -10.14
C ALA A 48 -4.97 16.51 -8.65
N GLY A 49 -3.96 15.75 -8.21
CA GLY A 49 -3.85 15.25 -6.85
C GLY A 49 -4.79 14.08 -6.53
N ILE A 50 -5.37 13.46 -7.55
CA ILE A 50 -6.37 12.40 -7.40
C ILE A 50 -6.41 11.50 -8.65
N VAL A 51 -6.60 10.20 -8.45
CA VAL A 51 -6.89 9.23 -9.51
C VAL A 51 -8.40 9.23 -9.79
N PRO A 52 -8.85 9.32 -11.05
CA PRO A 52 -10.29 9.30 -11.37
C PRO A 52 -10.98 8.01 -10.91
N ARG A 53 -12.24 8.13 -10.49
CA ARG A 53 -13.04 7.00 -10.00
C ARG A 53 -13.25 5.92 -11.07
N GLU A 54 -13.32 6.31 -12.32
CA GLU A 54 -13.51 5.43 -13.47
C GLU A 54 -12.38 4.40 -13.59
N VAL A 55 -11.18 4.74 -13.14
CA VAL A 55 -10.02 3.81 -13.13
C VAL A 55 -10.25 2.68 -12.13
N TRP A 56 -10.82 3.00 -10.95
CA TRP A 56 -11.19 2.00 -9.95
C TRP A 56 -12.23 1.04 -10.49
N LYS A 57 -13.23 1.54 -11.18
CA LYS A 57 -14.26 0.72 -11.84
C LYS A 57 -13.65 -0.21 -12.89
N LYS A 58 -12.78 0.32 -13.75
CA LYS A 58 -12.05 -0.48 -14.76
C LYS A 58 -11.19 -1.57 -14.11
N CYS A 59 -10.49 -1.26 -13.00
CA CYS A 59 -9.72 -2.26 -12.25
C CYS A 59 -10.62 -3.37 -11.69
N GLY A 60 -11.82 -3.03 -11.19
CA GLY A 60 -12.80 -3.99 -10.73
C GLY A 60 -13.32 -4.88 -11.86
N ASP A 61 -13.69 -4.30 -12.99
CA ASP A 61 -14.18 -5.02 -14.18
C ASP A 61 -13.13 -6.01 -14.75
N MET A 62 -11.84 -5.71 -14.55
CA MET A 62 -10.73 -6.58 -14.91
C MET A 62 -10.36 -7.63 -13.84
N GLY A 63 -11.03 -7.61 -12.67
CA GLY A 63 -10.74 -8.53 -11.57
C GLY A 63 -9.43 -8.25 -10.81
N PHE A 64 -8.91 -7.01 -10.86
CA PHE A 64 -7.67 -6.62 -10.18
C PHE A 64 -7.91 -6.21 -8.72
N LEU A 65 -9.16 -5.99 -8.33
CA LEU A 65 -9.54 -5.66 -6.96
C LEU A 65 -10.00 -6.92 -6.22
N LEU A 66 -9.53 -7.12 -5.00
CA LEU A 66 -9.87 -8.26 -4.14
C LEU A 66 -9.79 -9.62 -4.87
N PRO A 67 -8.71 -9.97 -5.57
CA PRO A 67 -8.65 -11.23 -6.33
C PRO A 67 -8.81 -12.48 -5.44
N TRP A 68 -8.53 -12.39 -4.16
CA TRP A 68 -8.66 -13.45 -3.15
C TRP A 68 -10.09 -13.62 -2.59
N LEU A 69 -11.01 -12.72 -2.93
CA LEU A 69 -12.36 -12.73 -2.34
C LEU A 69 -13.17 -13.95 -2.81
N ASP A 70 -13.85 -14.59 -1.88
CA ASP A 70 -14.71 -15.76 -2.16
C ASP A 70 -15.78 -15.45 -3.20
N GLU A 71 -16.11 -16.43 -4.03
CA GLU A 71 -17.15 -16.36 -5.07
C GLU A 71 -18.52 -15.94 -4.50
N LYS A 72 -18.86 -16.37 -3.27
CA LYS A 72 -20.12 -15.98 -2.60
C LYS A 72 -20.28 -14.47 -2.38
N TYR A 73 -19.15 -13.72 -2.39
CA TYR A 73 -19.14 -12.27 -2.29
C TYR A 73 -18.78 -11.59 -3.62
N GLY A 74 -18.78 -12.34 -4.72
CA GLY A 74 -18.54 -11.82 -6.06
C GLY A 74 -17.06 -11.71 -6.46
N GLY A 75 -16.15 -12.31 -5.71
CA GLY A 75 -14.74 -12.40 -6.05
C GLY A 75 -14.40 -13.66 -6.84
N PRO A 76 -13.19 -13.79 -7.38
CA PRO A 76 -12.74 -14.98 -8.13
C PRO A 76 -12.22 -16.11 -7.23
N GLY A 77 -12.01 -15.90 -5.92
CA GLY A 77 -11.46 -16.90 -5.01
C GLY A 77 -10.02 -17.32 -5.29
N ALA A 78 -9.24 -16.44 -5.92
CA ALA A 78 -7.87 -16.72 -6.31
C ALA A 78 -6.89 -16.72 -5.11
N ASP A 79 -5.72 -17.28 -5.26
CA ASP A 79 -4.71 -17.25 -4.21
C ASP A 79 -4.02 -15.88 -4.08
N PHE A 80 -3.18 -15.72 -3.06
CA PHE A 80 -2.52 -14.45 -2.76
C PHE A 80 -1.50 -14.02 -3.83
N LEU A 81 -1.04 -14.93 -4.71
CA LEU A 81 -0.11 -14.57 -5.80
C LEU A 81 -0.74 -13.62 -6.81
N TYR A 82 -2.05 -13.63 -6.97
CA TYR A 82 -2.74 -12.63 -7.79
C TYR A 82 -2.63 -11.21 -7.20
N SER A 83 -2.76 -11.05 -5.88
CA SER A 83 -2.47 -9.78 -5.18
C SER A 83 -1.00 -9.37 -5.30
N VAL A 84 -0.09 -10.35 -5.21
CA VAL A 84 1.35 -10.13 -5.43
C VAL A 84 1.60 -9.55 -6.82
N ILE A 85 0.99 -10.13 -7.86
CA ILE A 85 1.12 -9.68 -9.25
C ILE A 85 0.62 -8.25 -9.41
N VAL A 86 -0.60 -7.93 -8.91
CA VAL A 86 -1.15 -6.57 -9.01
C VAL A 86 -0.21 -5.57 -8.33
N THR A 87 0.31 -5.90 -7.15
CA THR A 87 1.24 -5.03 -6.39
C THR A 87 2.55 -4.81 -7.15
N GLU A 88 3.12 -5.88 -7.71
CA GLU A 88 4.38 -5.81 -8.47
C GLU A 88 4.21 -4.99 -9.76
N GLU A 89 3.20 -5.29 -10.57
CA GLU A 89 2.99 -4.59 -11.84
C GLU A 89 2.61 -3.12 -11.62
N LEU A 90 1.87 -2.78 -10.54
CA LEU A 90 1.62 -1.39 -10.16
C LEU A 90 2.93 -0.66 -9.82
N ALA A 91 3.80 -1.28 -9.04
CA ALA A 91 5.10 -0.69 -8.68
C ALA A 91 6.01 -0.54 -9.92
N TYR A 92 6.03 -1.53 -10.80
CA TYR A 92 6.77 -1.47 -12.07
C TYR A 92 6.25 -0.40 -13.02
N SER A 93 4.96 -0.14 -13.05
CA SER A 93 4.37 0.94 -13.86
C SER A 93 4.82 2.34 -13.39
N GLY A 94 5.26 2.46 -12.15
CA GLY A 94 5.55 3.74 -11.51
C GLY A 94 4.30 4.54 -11.09
N ALA A 95 3.11 3.94 -11.20
CA ALA A 95 1.83 4.57 -10.85
C ALA A 95 1.39 4.29 -9.40
N ASN A 96 2.35 4.31 -8.47
CA ASN A 96 2.16 3.91 -7.07
C ASN A 96 1.04 4.67 -6.33
N SER A 97 0.68 5.88 -6.78
CA SER A 97 -0.40 6.66 -6.16
C SER A 97 -1.79 6.01 -6.30
N LEU A 98 -1.99 5.09 -7.25
CA LEU A 98 -3.26 4.37 -7.39
C LEU A 98 -3.55 3.45 -6.20
N MET A 99 -2.51 2.95 -5.52
CA MET A 99 -2.58 2.21 -4.25
C MET A 99 -3.67 1.12 -4.19
N LEU A 100 -3.87 0.35 -5.26
CA LEU A 100 -4.82 -0.78 -5.30
C LEU A 100 -4.63 -1.75 -4.12
N PRO A 101 -3.38 -2.07 -3.70
CA PRO A 101 -3.16 -2.97 -2.56
C PRO A 101 -3.68 -2.41 -1.23
N LEU A 102 -3.72 -1.09 -1.02
CA LEU A 102 -4.33 -0.51 0.18
C LEU A 102 -5.80 -0.90 0.29
N HIS A 103 -6.54 -0.76 -0.80
CA HIS A 103 -7.95 -1.13 -0.87
C HIS A 103 -8.15 -2.65 -0.72
N SER A 104 -7.45 -3.43 -1.55
CA SER A 104 -7.67 -4.87 -1.72
C SER A 104 -7.06 -5.72 -0.62
N ASP A 105 -5.84 -5.39 -0.18
CA ASP A 105 -5.04 -6.29 0.65
C ASP A 105 -4.81 -5.75 2.07
N VAL A 106 -5.14 -4.45 2.29
CA VAL A 106 -5.06 -3.83 3.62
C VAL A 106 -6.45 -3.62 4.21
N VAL A 107 -7.35 -2.90 3.52
CA VAL A 107 -8.62 -2.48 4.13
C VAL A 107 -9.72 -3.54 4.01
N ALA A 108 -9.94 -4.11 2.82
CA ALA A 108 -10.97 -5.14 2.62
C ALA A 108 -10.83 -6.35 3.55
N PRO A 109 -9.61 -6.84 3.90
CA PRO A 109 -9.43 -7.92 4.85
C PRO A 109 -9.98 -7.68 6.25
N TYR A 110 -10.17 -6.43 6.69
CA TYR A 110 -10.85 -6.14 7.96
C TYR A 110 -12.34 -6.50 7.88
N ILE A 111 -13.00 -6.09 6.79
CA ILE A 111 -14.43 -6.38 6.58
C ILE A 111 -14.61 -7.89 6.42
N TYR A 112 -13.77 -8.54 5.63
CA TYR A 112 -13.82 -9.98 5.40
C TYR A 112 -13.63 -10.80 6.67
N ALA A 113 -12.67 -10.43 7.53
CA ALA A 113 -12.35 -11.21 8.72
C ALA A 113 -13.29 -10.96 9.90
N PHE A 114 -13.77 -9.72 10.07
CA PHE A 114 -14.45 -9.29 11.30
C PHE A 114 -15.89 -8.81 11.06
N GLY A 115 -16.29 -8.62 9.82
CA GLY A 115 -17.67 -8.24 9.47
C GLY A 115 -18.70 -9.35 9.70
N THR A 116 -19.94 -8.95 9.99
CA THR A 116 -21.07 -9.88 9.93
C THR A 116 -21.33 -10.30 8.49
N GLU A 117 -22.11 -11.38 8.27
CA GLU A 117 -22.44 -11.80 6.90
C GLU A 117 -23.21 -10.70 6.15
N GLU A 118 -24.08 -9.95 6.85
CA GLU A 118 -24.79 -8.81 6.27
C GLU A 118 -23.84 -7.70 5.83
N GLN A 119 -22.84 -7.37 6.64
CA GLN A 119 -21.81 -6.39 6.30
C GLN A 119 -20.97 -6.85 5.10
N LYS A 120 -20.54 -8.12 5.09
CA LYS A 120 -19.76 -8.70 3.97
C LYS A 120 -20.56 -8.66 2.67
N MET A 121 -21.81 -9.13 2.69
CA MET A 121 -22.70 -9.13 1.52
C MET A 121 -23.04 -7.73 1.04
N LYS A 122 -23.12 -6.74 1.94
CA LYS A 122 -23.40 -5.34 1.60
C LYS A 122 -22.21 -4.66 0.91
N PHE A 123 -21.00 -4.88 1.39
CA PHE A 123 -19.85 -4.08 1.02
C PHE A 123 -18.86 -4.77 0.09
N LEU A 124 -18.52 -6.05 0.33
CA LEU A 124 -17.42 -6.70 -0.40
C LEU A 124 -17.66 -6.83 -1.92
N PRO A 125 -18.88 -7.16 -2.40
CA PRO A 125 -19.14 -7.20 -3.85
C PRO A 125 -18.88 -5.86 -4.54
N LYS A 126 -19.24 -4.75 -3.89
CA LYS A 126 -19.02 -3.40 -4.40
C LYS A 126 -17.54 -2.98 -4.33
N CYS A 127 -16.80 -3.51 -3.35
CA CYS A 127 -15.36 -3.31 -3.28
C CYS A 127 -14.64 -4.05 -4.40
N ALA A 128 -15.03 -5.28 -4.71
CA ALA A 128 -14.46 -6.07 -5.80
C ALA A 128 -14.75 -5.46 -7.17
N SER A 129 -15.96 -4.89 -7.37
CA SER A 129 -16.34 -4.22 -8.62
C SER A 129 -15.75 -2.81 -8.79
N GLY A 130 -15.11 -2.23 -7.76
CA GLY A 130 -14.62 -0.85 -7.77
C GLY A 130 -15.70 0.23 -7.58
N ASP A 131 -16.95 -0.16 -7.33
CA ASP A 131 -18.04 0.78 -7.03
C ASP A 131 -17.90 1.41 -5.64
N THR A 132 -17.20 0.73 -4.72
CA THR A 132 -16.89 1.21 -3.38
C THR A 132 -15.38 1.24 -3.16
N VAL A 133 -14.80 2.42 -3.00
CA VAL A 133 -13.40 2.61 -2.64
C VAL A 133 -13.27 2.64 -1.12
N LEU A 134 -12.28 1.92 -0.59
CA LEU A 134 -12.05 1.78 0.84
C LEU A 134 -10.93 2.68 1.34
N ALA A 135 -11.08 3.14 2.58
CA ALA A 135 -10.01 3.75 3.37
C ALA A 135 -9.97 3.16 4.78
N VAL A 136 -8.81 3.20 5.44
CA VAL A 136 -8.66 2.92 6.86
C VAL A 136 -8.18 4.17 7.59
N ALA A 137 -8.86 4.53 8.66
CA ALA A 137 -8.61 5.76 9.40
C ALA A 137 -8.19 5.45 10.85
N MET A 138 -6.87 5.42 11.07
CA MET A 138 -6.26 5.17 12.38
C MET A 138 -5.56 6.42 12.93
N THR A 139 -4.69 7.02 12.13
CA THR A 139 -3.78 8.11 12.50
C THR A 139 -4.53 9.41 12.82
N GLU A 140 -4.11 10.08 13.89
CA GLU A 140 -4.60 11.40 14.31
C GLU A 140 -3.46 12.42 14.33
N PRO A 141 -3.72 13.73 14.39
CA PRO A 141 -2.68 14.74 14.48
C PRO A 141 -1.67 14.50 15.62
N GLU A 142 -2.12 13.95 16.75
CA GLU A 142 -1.31 13.68 17.94
C GLU A 142 -1.03 12.19 18.19
N ALA A 143 -1.55 11.27 17.33
CA ALA A 143 -1.44 9.82 17.51
C ALA A 143 -1.11 9.11 16.20
N GLY A 144 0.19 8.95 15.89
CA GLY A 144 0.70 8.20 14.75
C GLY A 144 1.27 6.86 15.20
N SER A 145 2.54 6.82 15.57
CA SER A 145 3.20 5.60 16.07
C SER A 145 2.58 5.08 17.37
N ASP A 146 2.11 5.96 18.24
CA ASP A 146 1.35 5.64 19.44
C ASP A 146 -0.15 5.68 19.15
N LEU A 147 -0.67 4.67 18.46
CA LEU A 147 -2.11 4.55 18.17
C LEU A 147 -2.97 4.41 19.44
N ALA A 148 -2.40 3.96 20.55
CA ALA A 148 -3.13 3.81 21.80
C ALA A 148 -3.54 5.16 22.40
N SER A 149 -2.84 6.23 22.05
CA SER A 149 -3.12 7.60 22.51
C SER A 149 -4.19 8.33 21.70
N MET A 150 -4.83 7.69 20.69
CA MET A 150 -5.89 8.31 19.88
C MET A 150 -6.98 8.95 20.75
N LYS A 151 -7.57 10.03 20.24
CA LYS A 151 -8.60 10.83 20.94
C LYS A 151 -9.99 10.68 20.32
N THR A 152 -10.09 10.32 19.05
CA THR A 152 -11.37 10.03 18.39
C THR A 152 -12.13 9.00 19.21
N HIS A 153 -13.37 9.32 19.56
CA HIS A 153 -14.19 8.47 20.42
C HIS A 153 -15.59 8.30 19.85
N ALA A 154 -16.22 7.18 20.21
CA ALA A 154 -17.58 6.82 19.83
C ALA A 154 -18.38 6.48 21.11
N VAL A 155 -19.57 7.03 21.20
CA VAL A 155 -20.50 6.78 22.31
C VAL A 155 -21.80 6.21 21.77
N LYS A 156 -22.25 5.08 22.30
CA LYS A 156 -23.52 4.47 21.92
C LYS A 156 -24.69 5.28 22.50
N LYS A 157 -25.59 5.74 21.62
CA LYS A 157 -26.82 6.46 21.97
C LYS A 157 -28.03 5.76 21.33
N GLY A 158 -28.71 4.93 22.09
CA GLY A 158 -29.83 4.11 21.58
C GLY A 158 -29.35 3.12 20.53
N LYS A 159 -29.85 3.26 19.29
CA LYS A 159 -29.50 2.42 18.14
C LYS A 159 -28.44 3.04 17.22
N GLU A 160 -27.71 4.02 17.70
CA GLU A 160 -26.69 4.73 16.93
C GLU A 160 -25.40 4.84 17.73
N TRP A 161 -24.27 4.95 17.02
CA TRP A 161 -23.02 5.46 17.53
C TRP A 161 -22.86 6.92 17.14
N VAL A 162 -22.46 7.74 18.11
CA VAL A 162 -22.10 9.16 17.89
C VAL A 162 -20.59 9.28 18.04
N ILE A 163 -19.94 9.68 16.97
CA ILE A 163 -18.48 9.71 16.85
C ILE A 163 -18.01 11.14 16.79
N ASN A 164 -16.98 11.47 17.59
CA ASN A 164 -16.32 12.78 17.59
C ASN A 164 -14.81 12.59 17.51
N GLY A 165 -14.15 13.39 16.65
CA GLY A 165 -12.71 13.40 16.49
C GLY A 165 -12.25 13.77 15.11
N GLN A 166 -10.95 13.56 14.88
CA GLN A 166 -10.29 13.90 13.62
C GLN A 166 -9.24 12.82 13.28
N LYS A 167 -9.15 12.49 12.01
CA LYS A 167 -8.10 11.61 11.46
C LYS A 167 -7.28 12.37 10.42
N THR A 168 -5.99 12.06 10.32
CA THR A 168 -5.10 12.73 9.38
C THR A 168 -4.29 11.72 8.57
N PHE A 169 -3.77 12.15 7.43
CA PHE A 169 -3.00 11.33 6.49
C PHE A 169 -3.74 10.09 5.98
N ILE A 170 -5.06 10.21 5.80
CA ILE A 170 -5.88 9.08 5.35
C ILE A 170 -5.80 8.96 3.84
N SER A 171 -5.19 7.89 3.36
CA SER A 171 -5.14 7.54 1.94
C SER A 171 -6.51 7.11 1.44
N ASN A 172 -6.85 7.45 0.20
CA ASN A 172 -8.21 7.41 -0.35
C ASN A 172 -9.22 8.27 0.44
N GLY A 173 -8.73 9.25 1.22
CA GLY A 173 -9.57 10.06 2.12
C GLY A 173 -10.67 10.83 1.38
N ILE A 174 -10.43 11.28 0.15
CA ILE A 174 -11.42 11.96 -0.69
C ILE A 174 -12.29 10.95 -1.46
N LEU A 175 -11.67 9.92 -2.07
CA LEU A 175 -12.37 8.96 -2.93
C LEU A 175 -13.19 7.93 -2.15
N SER A 176 -12.79 7.59 -0.93
CA SER A 176 -13.43 6.50 -0.18
C SER A 176 -14.94 6.66 -0.06
N ASP A 177 -15.67 5.57 -0.28
CA ASP A 177 -17.10 5.45 -0.01
C ASP A 177 -17.35 4.85 1.35
N LEU A 178 -16.41 4.05 1.84
CA LEU A 178 -16.46 3.39 3.12
C LEU A 178 -15.12 3.51 3.83
N VAL A 179 -15.16 3.96 5.07
CA VAL A 179 -13.99 4.12 5.95
C VAL A 179 -14.06 3.12 7.08
N VAL A 180 -13.03 2.28 7.23
CA VAL A 180 -12.80 1.51 8.47
C VAL A 180 -12.15 2.45 9.46
N LEU A 181 -12.93 2.94 10.43
CA LEU A 181 -12.51 3.93 11.41
C LEU A 181 -12.17 3.28 12.75
N ALA A 182 -11.00 3.57 13.28
CA ALA A 182 -10.65 3.24 14.67
C ALA A 182 -11.03 4.41 15.60
N ALA A 183 -11.83 4.11 16.64
CA ALA A 183 -12.22 5.08 17.65
C ALA A 183 -12.31 4.44 19.03
N LYS A 184 -12.11 5.22 20.08
CA LYS A 184 -12.27 4.76 21.48
C LYS A 184 -13.74 4.62 21.84
N THR A 185 -14.10 3.49 22.44
CA THR A 185 -15.41 3.23 23.07
C THR A 185 -15.26 3.02 24.58
N GLY A 186 -14.06 2.70 25.05
CA GLY A 186 -13.77 2.50 26.47
C GLY A 186 -13.69 3.81 27.25
N GLY A 187 -14.08 3.76 28.54
CA GLY A 187 -13.92 4.86 29.48
C GLY A 187 -12.46 5.11 29.87
N LYS A 188 -12.23 6.12 30.72
CA LYS A 188 -10.88 6.54 31.15
C LYS A 188 -10.05 5.42 31.80
N ASP A 189 -10.72 4.49 32.49
CA ASP A 189 -10.07 3.39 33.21
C ASP A 189 -9.94 2.11 32.37
N THR A 190 -10.41 2.12 31.11
CA THR A 190 -10.30 0.97 30.21
C THR A 190 -8.85 0.85 29.69
N PRO A 191 -8.22 -0.32 29.79
CA PRO A 191 -6.90 -0.54 29.22
C PRO A 191 -6.86 -0.17 27.73
N ALA A 192 -5.79 0.49 27.28
CA ALA A 192 -5.72 1.04 25.93
C ALA A 192 -5.99 0.00 24.82
N HIS A 193 -5.58 -1.27 25.01
CA HIS A 193 -5.80 -2.36 24.08
C HIS A 193 -7.25 -2.89 24.05
N GLN A 194 -8.09 -2.48 25.03
CA GLN A 194 -9.52 -2.82 25.11
C GLN A 194 -10.41 -1.58 24.91
N ALA A 195 -9.81 -0.42 24.69
CA ALA A 195 -10.52 0.83 24.56
C ALA A 195 -10.93 1.17 23.12
N VAL A 196 -10.39 0.48 22.12
CA VAL A 196 -10.59 0.81 20.71
C VAL A 196 -11.56 -0.15 20.05
N SER A 197 -12.48 0.39 19.26
CA SER A 197 -13.39 -0.34 18.38
C SER A 197 -13.19 0.11 16.93
N LEU A 198 -13.62 -0.74 15.99
CA LEU A 198 -13.62 -0.41 14.57
C LEU A 198 -15.06 -0.14 14.10
N PHE A 199 -15.22 0.83 13.23
CA PHE A 199 -16.52 1.24 12.70
C PHE A 199 -16.48 1.35 11.17
N LEU A 200 -17.59 1.01 10.52
CA LEU A 200 -17.84 1.19 9.11
C LEU A 200 -18.58 2.51 8.89
N VAL A 201 -17.86 3.55 8.45
CA VAL A 201 -18.43 4.87 8.20
C VAL A 201 -18.60 5.06 6.71
N GLU A 202 -19.87 5.10 6.25
CA GLU A 202 -20.22 5.29 4.84
C GLU A 202 -20.09 6.77 4.45
N ARG A 203 -19.79 7.03 3.17
CA ARG A 203 -19.85 8.37 2.57
C ARG A 203 -21.24 8.96 2.79
N GLY A 204 -21.29 10.20 3.27
CA GLY A 204 -22.55 10.92 3.52
C GLY A 204 -23.16 10.64 4.90
N ALA A 205 -22.50 9.90 5.79
CA ALA A 205 -22.95 9.79 7.18
C ALA A 205 -23.09 11.20 7.81
N PRO A 206 -24.21 11.51 8.50
CA PRO A 206 -24.40 12.81 9.13
C PRO A 206 -23.26 13.15 10.11
N GLY A 207 -22.68 14.35 9.99
CA GLY A 207 -21.54 14.77 10.82
C GLY A 207 -20.17 14.26 10.36
N PHE A 208 -20.08 13.55 9.23
CA PHE A 208 -18.84 13.14 8.63
C PHE A 208 -18.45 14.09 7.47
N SER A 209 -17.24 14.66 7.53
CA SER A 209 -16.71 15.53 6.49
C SER A 209 -15.23 15.25 6.20
N ARG A 210 -14.73 15.78 5.10
CA ARG A 210 -13.36 15.60 4.60
C ARG A 210 -12.70 16.95 4.40
N GLY A 211 -11.39 17.00 4.68
CA GLY A 211 -10.54 18.14 4.33
C GLY A 211 -10.14 18.12 2.85
N GLU A 212 -9.33 19.10 2.49
CA GLU A 212 -8.71 19.19 1.17
C GLU A 212 -7.59 18.14 1.03
N PRO A 213 -7.24 17.72 -0.21
CA PRO A 213 -6.12 16.83 -0.46
C PRO A 213 -4.80 17.41 0.08
N ILE A 214 -4.08 16.65 0.88
CA ILE A 214 -2.79 17.05 1.45
C ILE A 214 -1.73 17.02 0.34
N LYS A 215 -1.03 18.15 0.13
CA LYS A 215 0.09 18.24 -0.81
C LYS A 215 1.30 17.50 -0.26
N LYS A 216 1.86 16.58 -1.08
CA LYS A 216 2.94 15.68 -0.70
C LYS A 216 4.12 15.79 -1.65
N ILE A 217 5.30 15.38 -1.21
CA ILE A 217 6.51 15.36 -2.05
C ILE A 217 6.48 14.20 -3.06
N GLY A 218 5.86 13.07 -2.73
CA GLY A 218 5.65 11.88 -3.57
C GLY A 218 4.21 11.40 -3.49
N LEU A 219 3.88 10.32 -4.20
CA LEU A 219 2.52 9.78 -4.32
C LEU A 219 1.50 10.88 -4.60
N LYS A 220 1.81 11.75 -5.57
CA LYS A 220 1.09 13.01 -5.76
C LYS A 220 -0.37 12.81 -6.14
N ALA A 221 -0.68 11.78 -6.94
CA ALA A 221 -2.05 11.45 -7.32
C ALA A 221 -2.82 10.64 -6.25
N GLN A 222 -2.18 10.30 -5.11
CA GLN A 222 -2.89 9.69 -3.99
C GLN A 222 -3.62 10.79 -3.21
N ASP A 223 -4.95 10.67 -3.09
CA ASP A 223 -5.85 11.63 -2.46
C ASP A 223 -5.86 11.56 -0.92
N THR A 224 -4.70 11.69 -0.32
CA THR A 224 -4.54 11.71 1.14
C THR A 224 -5.21 12.94 1.74
N ALA A 225 -6.07 12.76 2.74
CA ALA A 225 -6.83 13.85 3.37
C ALA A 225 -6.98 13.70 4.88
N GLU A 226 -7.48 14.76 5.51
CA GLU A 226 -8.02 14.73 6.87
C GLU A 226 -9.50 14.33 6.81
N LEU A 227 -9.95 13.60 7.86
CA LEU A 227 -11.35 13.23 8.05
C LEU A 227 -11.82 13.79 9.40
N PHE A 228 -13.00 14.41 9.38
CA PHE A 228 -13.60 15.05 10.56
C PHE A 228 -14.91 14.38 10.93
N PHE A 229 -15.10 14.15 12.21
CA PHE A 229 -16.29 13.56 12.81
C PHE A 229 -16.82 14.53 13.88
N ASP A 230 -17.95 15.18 13.60
CA ASP A 230 -18.61 16.14 14.48
C ASP A 230 -20.04 15.67 14.74
N ASP A 231 -20.24 15.05 15.90
CA ASP A 231 -21.45 14.30 16.22
C ASP A 231 -21.85 13.34 15.07
N CYS A 232 -20.86 12.69 14.46
CA CYS A 232 -21.08 11.80 13.34
C CYS A 232 -21.91 10.59 13.78
N ARG A 233 -23.07 10.42 13.14
CA ARG A 233 -24.05 9.38 13.50
C ARG A 233 -24.00 8.24 12.50
N ILE A 234 -23.81 7.04 13.03
CA ILE A 234 -23.87 5.80 12.26
C ILE A 234 -24.77 4.78 12.98
N PRO A 235 -25.43 3.86 12.27
CA PRO A 235 -26.22 2.80 12.86
C PRO A 235 -25.41 1.93 13.82
N GLU A 236 -26.07 1.34 14.83
CA GLU A 236 -25.39 0.47 15.80
C GLU A 236 -24.72 -0.75 15.17
N GLU A 237 -25.31 -1.27 14.09
CA GLU A 237 -24.81 -2.40 13.32
C GLU A 237 -23.54 -2.08 12.49
N ASN A 238 -23.14 -0.81 12.38
CA ASN A 238 -21.90 -0.42 11.67
C ASN A 238 -20.64 -0.58 12.53
N ILE A 239 -20.73 -1.12 13.74
CA ILE A 239 -19.54 -1.60 14.44
C ILE A 239 -18.97 -2.81 13.69
N LEU A 240 -17.65 -2.83 13.48
CA LEU A 240 -16.95 -3.92 12.82
C LEU A 240 -16.39 -4.90 13.86
N GLY A 241 -16.96 -6.09 13.92
CA GLY A 241 -16.63 -7.09 14.92
C GLY A 241 -17.19 -6.74 16.30
N GLN A 242 -16.41 -6.97 17.36
CA GLN A 242 -16.81 -6.76 18.74
C GLN A 242 -16.27 -5.46 19.31
N GLU A 243 -17.09 -4.75 20.10
CA GLU A 243 -16.69 -3.56 20.84
C GLU A 243 -15.48 -3.85 21.74
N GLY A 244 -14.50 -2.92 21.77
CA GLY A 244 -13.28 -3.02 22.56
C GLY A 244 -12.19 -3.91 21.95
N LEU A 245 -12.44 -4.68 20.89
CA LEU A 245 -11.45 -5.54 20.27
C LEU A 245 -10.75 -4.94 19.04
N GLY A 246 -11.06 -3.70 18.69
CA GLY A 246 -10.51 -3.04 17.50
C GLY A 246 -8.99 -3.01 17.46
N PHE A 247 -8.33 -2.79 18.59
CA PHE A 247 -6.87 -2.81 18.65
C PHE A 247 -6.28 -4.20 18.31
N ILE A 248 -6.93 -5.26 18.79
CA ILE A 248 -6.53 -6.65 18.48
C ILE A 248 -6.73 -6.93 16.99
N PHE A 249 -7.86 -6.51 16.43
CA PHE A 249 -8.13 -6.68 15.00
C PHE A 249 -7.11 -5.96 14.12
N LEU A 250 -6.72 -4.74 14.50
CA LEU A 250 -5.63 -4.01 13.83
C LEU A 250 -4.33 -4.83 13.85
N MET A 251 -3.93 -5.31 15.02
CA MET A 251 -2.68 -6.09 15.16
C MET A 251 -2.68 -7.36 14.31
N GLN A 252 -3.81 -8.07 14.21
CA GLN A 252 -3.92 -9.31 13.43
C GLN A 252 -3.75 -9.09 11.91
N LYS A 253 -4.09 -7.90 11.39
CA LYS A 253 -3.98 -7.59 9.95
C LYS A 253 -2.66 -6.93 9.56
N LEU A 254 -1.90 -6.40 10.53
CA LEU A 254 -0.65 -5.70 10.26
C LEU A 254 0.44 -6.59 9.60
N GLN A 255 0.39 -7.92 9.75
CA GLN A 255 1.33 -8.81 9.07
C GLN A 255 1.22 -8.66 7.55
N GLN A 256 0.00 -8.78 7.00
CA GLN A 256 -0.25 -8.66 5.56
C GLN A 256 0.03 -7.24 5.06
N GLU A 257 -0.41 -6.21 5.80
CA GLU A 257 -0.15 -4.80 5.46
C GLU A 257 1.35 -4.51 5.31
N ARG A 258 2.17 -4.98 6.25
CA ARG A 258 3.62 -4.81 6.23
C ARG A 258 4.28 -5.61 5.10
N LEU A 259 3.81 -6.82 4.83
CA LEU A 259 4.29 -7.65 3.72
C LEU A 259 4.01 -6.98 2.38
N VAL A 260 2.81 -6.46 2.15
CA VAL A 260 2.42 -5.75 0.92
C VAL A 260 3.26 -4.48 0.73
N CYS A 261 3.55 -3.76 1.83
CA CYS A 261 4.42 -2.59 1.78
C CYS A 261 5.87 -2.97 1.38
N ALA A 262 6.42 -4.05 1.95
CA ALA A 262 7.74 -4.56 1.57
C ALA A 262 7.78 -5.03 0.11
N LEU A 263 6.75 -5.74 -0.34
CA LEU A 263 6.60 -6.21 -1.72
C LEU A 263 6.58 -5.06 -2.73
N ALA A 264 5.75 -4.03 -2.49
CA ALA A 264 5.69 -2.84 -3.35
C ALA A 264 7.04 -2.11 -3.41
N SER A 265 7.73 -1.99 -2.26
CA SER A 265 9.06 -1.36 -2.20
C SER A 265 10.11 -2.17 -2.95
N GLN A 266 10.06 -3.50 -2.85
CA GLN A 266 10.94 -4.42 -3.57
C GLN A 266 10.78 -4.28 -5.08
N ALA A 267 9.56 -4.34 -5.59
CA ALA A 267 9.27 -4.21 -7.02
C ALA A 267 9.65 -2.82 -7.56
N ALA A 268 9.39 -1.76 -6.78
CA ALA A 268 9.78 -0.40 -7.16
C ALA A 268 11.30 -0.24 -7.30
N MET A 269 12.11 -0.78 -6.37
CA MET A 269 13.57 -0.66 -6.48
C MET A 269 14.16 -1.52 -7.60
N GLU A 270 13.55 -2.68 -7.93
CA GLU A 270 13.91 -3.49 -9.09
C GLU A 270 13.74 -2.67 -10.38
N ARG A 271 12.56 -2.07 -10.55
CA ARG A 271 12.28 -1.22 -11.72
C ARG A 271 13.18 -0.01 -11.79
N CYS A 272 13.44 0.63 -10.65
CA CYS A 272 14.34 1.78 -10.58
C CYS A 272 15.77 1.43 -11.04
N LEU A 273 16.28 0.25 -10.66
CA LEU A 273 17.57 -0.24 -11.12
C LEU A 273 17.56 -0.56 -12.62
N GLU A 274 16.54 -1.24 -13.15
CA GLU A 274 16.43 -1.56 -14.57
C GLU A 274 16.53 -0.31 -15.45
N ILE A 275 15.68 0.70 -15.19
CA ILE A 275 15.73 1.96 -15.98
C ILE A 275 17.08 2.67 -15.83
N THR A 276 17.76 2.51 -14.70
CA THR A 276 19.08 3.11 -14.46
C THR A 276 20.17 2.40 -15.25
N ILE A 277 20.10 1.06 -15.35
CA ILE A 277 21.04 0.29 -16.18
C ILE A 277 20.88 0.67 -17.65
N ASP A 278 19.66 0.79 -18.16
CA ASP A 278 19.39 1.16 -19.55
C ASP A 278 19.91 2.59 -19.82
N TYR A 279 19.61 3.52 -18.93
CA TYR A 279 20.17 4.87 -19.03
C TYR A 279 21.71 4.86 -19.04
N ALA A 280 22.36 4.09 -18.16
CA ALA A 280 23.81 4.02 -18.09
C ALA A 280 24.47 3.41 -19.34
N LYS A 281 23.76 2.51 -20.05
CA LYS A 281 24.21 1.95 -21.34
C LYS A 281 24.16 2.99 -22.46
N GLU A 282 23.17 3.87 -22.47
CA GLU A 282 22.97 4.88 -23.52
C GLU A 282 23.73 6.17 -23.27
N ARG A 283 23.75 6.65 -22.02
CA ARG A 283 24.37 7.92 -21.63
C ARG A 283 25.87 7.88 -21.82
N LYS A 284 26.41 8.80 -22.62
CA LYS A 284 27.87 8.95 -22.83
C LYS A 284 28.44 10.07 -21.98
N LEU A 285 29.59 9.80 -21.38
CA LEU A 285 30.41 10.73 -20.64
C LEU A 285 31.90 10.53 -21.06
N PHE A 286 32.62 11.61 -21.35
CA PHE A 286 34.00 11.54 -21.86
C PHE A 286 34.16 10.53 -23.03
N GLY A 287 33.23 10.53 -23.97
CA GLY A 287 33.28 9.74 -25.20
C GLY A 287 32.88 8.25 -25.09
N LYS A 288 32.56 7.74 -23.90
CA LYS A 288 32.13 6.34 -23.68
C LYS A 288 30.85 6.23 -22.85
N PRO A 289 30.06 5.12 -22.97
CA PRO A 289 28.89 4.90 -22.14
C PRO A 289 29.20 4.97 -20.66
N LEU A 290 28.25 5.49 -19.87
CA LEU A 290 28.39 5.61 -18.41
C LEU A 290 28.59 4.23 -17.75
N SER A 291 27.96 3.18 -18.29
CA SER A 291 28.13 1.78 -17.87
C SER A 291 29.57 1.23 -18.03
N LYS A 292 30.47 1.93 -18.73
CA LYS A 292 31.88 1.54 -18.89
C LYS A 292 32.81 2.14 -17.85
N PHE A 293 32.28 2.94 -16.91
CA PHE A 293 33.06 3.46 -15.80
C PHE A 293 32.97 2.53 -14.59
N GLN A 294 34.12 2.18 -14.03
CA GLN A 294 34.22 1.19 -12.95
C GLN A 294 33.39 1.58 -11.72
N ASN A 295 33.36 2.85 -11.34
CA ASN A 295 32.53 3.31 -10.23
C ASN A 295 31.03 3.07 -10.48
N THR A 296 30.55 3.34 -11.71
CA THR A 296 29.14 3.07 -12.08
C THR A 296 28.83 1.57 -11.99
N GLN A 297 29.75 0.73 -12.47
CA GLN A 297 29.60 -0.73 -12.40
C GLN A 297 29.53 -1.23 -10.96
N PHE A 298 30.36 -0.71 -10.06
CA PHE A 298 30.36 -1.08 -8.64
C PHE A 298 29.06 -0.66 -7.94
N VAL A 299 28.60 0.57 -8.14
CA VAL A 299 27.34 1.04 -7.55
C VAL A 299 26.14 0.23 -8.06
N ILE A 300 26.09 -0.13 -9.33
CA ILE A 300 25.03 -0.99 -9.91
C ILE A 300 25.12 -2.41 -9.32
N ALA A 301 26.32 -2.97 -9.18
CA ALA A 301 26.51 -4.30 -8.60
C ALA A 301 26.07 -4.36 -7.13
N ASP A 302 26.39 -3.34 -6.33
CA ASP A 302 25.96 -3.23 -4.93
C ASP A 302 24.42 -3.17 -4.85
N MET A 303 23.78 -2.33 -5.66
CA MET A 303 22.31 -2.26 -5.72
C MET A 303 21.68 -3.60 -6.13
N ALA A 304 22.24 -4.26 -7.13
CA ALA A 304 21.75 -5.56 -7.58
C ALA A 304 21.84 -6.62 -6.48
N ALA A 305 22.92 -6.64 -5.69
CA ALA A 305 23.09 -7.55 -4.56
C ALA A 305 22.05 -7.28 -3.46
N GLU A 306 21.84 -6.01 -3.07
CA GLU A 306 20.84 -5.62 -2.07
C GLU A 306 19.41 -5.99 -2.53
N ILE A 307 19.08 -5.75 -3.78
CA ILE A 307 17.80 -6.11 -4.39
C ILE A 307 17.60 -7.62 -4.36
N SER A 308 18.63 -8.42 -4.68
CA SER A 308 18.58 -9.88 -4.65
C SER A 308 18.30 -10.44 -3.26
N VAL A 309 18.95 -9.87 -2.25
CA VAL A 309 18.70 -10.24 -0.84
C VAL A 309 17.25 -9.91 -0.44
N GLY A 310 16.78 -8.70 -0.78
CA GLY A 310 15.41 -8.27 -0.49
C GLY A 310 14.38 -9.16 -1.17
N ARG A 311 14.58 -9.49 -2.45
CA ARG A 311 13.67 -10.36 -3.21
C ARG A 311 13.57 -11.76 -2.58
N SER A 312 14.69 -12.36 -2.23
CA SER A 312 14.70 -13.67 -1.58
C SER A 312 13.95 -13.66 -0.26
N PHE A 313 14.10 -12.61 0.52
CA PHE A 313 13.41 -12.48 1.81
C PHE A 313 11.90 -12.25 1.64
N VAL A 314 11.51 -11.36 0.73
CA VAL A 314 10.08 -11.09 0.45
C VAL A 314 9.37 -12.32 -0.10
N ASP A 315 10.00 -13.05 -1.04
CA ASP A 315 9.42 -14.27 -1.61
C ASP A 315 9.23 -15.37 -0.55
N ASP A 316 10.20 -15.53 0.36
CA ASP A 316 10.05 -16.48 1.47
C ASP A 316 8.87 -16.11 2.39
N LEU A 317 8.70 -14.82 2.69
CA LEU A 317 7.58 -14.33 3.49
C LEU A 317 6.23 -14.49 2.80
N ILE A 318 6.14 -14.25 1.48
CA ILE A 318 4.93 -14.52 0.70
C ILE A 318 4.55 -16.00 0.84
N ARG A 319 5.49 -16.92 0.65
CA ARG A 319 5.26 -18.37 0.77
C ARG A 319 4.80 -18.76 2.18
N GLN A 320 5.41 -18.19 3.22
CA GLN A 320 5.04 -18.44 4.60
C GLN A 320 3.67 -17.87 4.96
N HIS A 321 3.36 -16.66 4.48
CA HIS A 321 2.05 -16.03 4.63
C HIS A 321 0.94 -16.87 3.98
N MET A 322 1.13 -17.32 2.73
CA MET A 322 0.20 -18.21 2.04
C MET A 322 0.00 -19.56 2.78
N ALA A 323 1.03 -20.04 3.47
CA ALA A 323 0.93 -21.23 4.32
C ALA A 323 0.26 -20.96 5.68
N GLY A 324 -0.29 -19.76 5.92
CA GLY A 324 -0.96 -19.37 7.16
C GLY A 324 -0.06 -19.26 8.38
N LYS A 325 1.26 -19.10 8.19
CA LYS A 325 2.20 -18.99 9.31
C LYS A 325 2.16 -17.58 9.94
N ASP A 326 2.36 -17.56 11.26
CA ASP A 326 2.67 -16.31 11.96
C ASP A 326 4.13 -15.92 11.68
N VAL A 327 4.30 -14.83 10.94
CA VAL A 327 5.58 -14.25 10.55
C VAL A 327 5.62 -12.74 10.82
N VAL A 328 4.89 -12.29 11.84
CA VAL A 328 4.80 -10.87 12.21
C VAL A 328 6.18 -10.25 12.44
N LYS A 329 7.08 -10.94 13.14
CA LYS A 329 8.44 -10.46 13.39
C LYS A 329 9.22 -10.30 12.08
N GLU A 330 9.20 -11.32 11.24
CA GLU A 330 9.93 -11.36 9.98
C GLU A 330 9.37 -10.33 8.98
N THR A 331 8.06 -10.12 8.93
CA THR A 331 7.45 -9.07 8.10
C THR A 331 7.82 -7.66 8.59
N CYS A 332 7.99 -7.47 9.90
CA CYS A 332 8.55 -6.21 10.42
C CYS A 332 9.99 -6.01 9.98
N MET A 333 10.82 -7.06 10.02
CA MET A 333 12.20 -6.99 9.52
C MET A 333 12.23 -6.66 8.03
N ALA A 334 11.43 -7.35 7.22
CA ALA A 334 11.35 -7.09 5.78
C ALA A 334 10.87 -5.67 5.49
N LYS A 335 9.79 -5.24 6.16
CA LYS A 335 9.23 -3.89 5.95
C LYS A 335 10.26 -2.80 6.18
N TYR A 336 10.94 -2.78 7.33
CA TYR A 336 11.90 -1.69 7.55
C TYR A 336 13.14 -1.80 6.67
N TRP A 337 13.68 -3.02 6.50
CA TRP A 337 14.92 -3.20 5.75
C TRP A 337 14.71 -2.94 4.26
N VAL A 338 13.67 -3.53 3.64
CA VAL A 338 13.40 -3.36 2.20
C VAL A 338 13.02 -1.90 1.88
N CYS A 339 12.20 -1.25 2.72
CA CYS A 339 11.83 0.16 2.48
C CYS A 339 13.02 1.11 2.64
N GLU A 340 13.92 0.89 3.61
CA GLU A 340 15.15 1.69 3.75
C GLU A 340 16.09 1.46 2.56
N THR A 341 16.23 0.21 2.12
CA THR A 341 17.03 -0.15 0.93
C THR A 341 16.45 0.47 -0.33
N ALA A 342 15.14 0.41 -0.55
CA ALA A 342 14.48 1.00 -1.71
C ALA A 342 14.72 2.51 -1.80
N LYS A 343 14.67 3.22 -0.68
CA LYS A 343 15.02 4.64 -0.60
C LYS A 343 16.48 4.90 -0.99
N GLN A 344 17.41 4.07 -0.50
CA GLN A 344 18.84 4.22 -0.83
C GLN A 344 19.15 3.85 -2.28
N VAL A 345 18.50 2.84 -2.83
CA VAL A 345 18.59 2.46 -4.25
C VAL A 345 18.09 3.60 -5.12
N ALA A 346 16.92 4.17 -4.83
CA ALA A 346 16.37 5.29 -5.59
C ALA A 346 17.30 6.53 -5.57
N ASP A 347 17.89 6.84 -4.42
CA ASP A 347 18.86 7.93 -4.27
C ASP A 347 20.11 7.73 -5.16
N ARG A 348 20.70 6.53 -5.13
CA ARG A 348 21.84 6.17 -5.96
C ARG A 348 21.49 6.17 -7.46
N CYS A 349 20.28 5.77 -7.83
CA CYS A 349 19.79 5.85 -9.20
C CYS A 349 19.68 7.30 -9.66
N VAL A 350 19.09 8.19 -8.87
CA VAL A 350 19.06 9.65 -9.18
C VAL A 350 20.48 10.19 -9.38
N GLN A 351 21.42 9.79 -8.54
CA GLN A 351 22.81 10.22 -8.66
C GLN A 351 23.45 9.77 -9.98
N ILE A 352 23.16 8.54 -10.46
CA ILE A 352 23.66 8.04 -11.77
C ILE A 352 23.05 8.84 -12.93
N PHE A 353 21.77 9.21 -12.84
CA PHE A 353 21.12 10.08 -13.85
C PHE A 353 21.68 11.50 -13.85
N GLY A 354 22.28 11.96 -12.73
CA GLY A 354 22.78 13.33 -12.60
C GLY A 354 21.65 14.35 -12.67
N GLY A 355 21.86 15.49 -13.33
CA GLY A 355 20.85 16.54 -13.46
C GLY A 355 19.51 16.08 -14.04
N TYR A 356 19.52 15.11 -14.93
CA TYR A 356 18.30 14.51 -15.47
C TYR A 356 17.50 13.73 -14.40
N GLY A 357 18.17 13.10 -13.44
CA GLY A 357 17.50 12.42 -12.33
C GLY A 357 16.75 13.37 -11.39
N TYR A 358 17.10 14.66 -11.40
CA TYR A 358 16.42 15.70 -10.60
C TYR A 358 15.21 16.31 -11.33
N CYS A 359 15.03 15.99 -12.62
CA CYS A 359 13.91 16.48 -13.43
C CYS A 359 12.72 15.53 -13.36
N THR A 360 11.51 16.08 -13.20
CA THR A 360 10.26 15.29 -13.06
C THR A 360 9.86 14.53 -14.33
N GLU A 361 10.43 14.87 -15.48
CA GLU A 361 10.26 14.18 -16.76
C GLU A 361 10.89 12.78 -16.78
N TYR A 362 11.83 12.50 -15.87
CA TYR A 362 12.50 11.22 -15.76
C TYR A 362 11.88 10.37 -14.64
N PRO A 363 11.45 9.13 -14.92
CA PRO A 363 10.75 8.28 -13.95
C PRO A 363 11.50 8.06 -12.63
N VAL A 364 12.85 8.08 -12.67
CA VAL A 364 13.70 7.89 -11.49
C VAL A 364 13.42 8.92 -10.38
N SER A 365 13.06 10.16 -10.74
CA SER A 365 12.71 11.23 -9.80
C SER A 365 11.44 10.89 -9.02
N ARG A 366 10.46 10.25 -9.68
CA ARG A 366 9.23 9.78 -9.05
C ARG A 366 9.51 8.62 -8.08
N PHE A 367 10.29 7.62 -8.50
CA PHE A 367 10.71 6.54 -7.60
C PHE A 367 11.40 7.06 -6.34
N TYR A 368 12.25 8.07 -6.48
CA TYR A 368 12.93 8.71 -5.35
C TYR A 368 11.96 9.38 -4.37
N THR A 369 11.01 10.18 -4.87
CA THR A 369 10.05 10.88 -4.01
C THR A 369 9.03 9.92 -3.38
N ASP A 370 8.58 8.92 -4.11
CA ASP A 370 7.62 7.92 -3.64
C ASP A 370 8.22 6.96 -2.60
N ALA A 371 9.51 6.58 -2.77
CA ALA A 371 10.18 5.71 -1.81
C ALA A 371 10.28 6.32 -0.40
N ARG A 372 10.26 7.65 -0.28
CA ARG A 372 10.47 8.31 1.01
C ARG A 372 9.38 7.99 2.04
N ILE A 373 8.11 7.88 1.63
CA ILE A 373 7.01 7.61 2.55
C ILE A 373 6.99 6.15 3.06
N GLN A 374 7.59 5.22 2.32
CA GLN A 374 7.56 3.79 2.64
C GLN A 374 8.22 3.46 3.98
N THR A 375 9.15 4.28 4.46
CA THR A 375 9.77 4.13 5.78
C THR A 375 8.93 4.72 6.92
N ILE A 376 7.80 5.37 6.61
CA ILE A 376 6.95 6.10 7.56
C ILE A 376 5.59 5.41 7.76
N TYR A 377 4.84 5.18 6.67
CA TYR A 377 3.52 4.58 6.75
C TYR A 377 3.58 3.07 7.08
N ALA A 378 2.43 2.44 7.37
CA ALA A 378 2.35 1.03 7.80
C ALA A 378 3.26 0.70 9.02
N GLY A 379 3.53 1.72 9.85
CA GLY A 379 4.48 1.70 10.95
C GLY A 379 5.89 2.11 10.54
N THR A 380 6.46 3.09 11.25
CA THR A 380 7.80 3.62 10.93
C THR A 380 8.89 2.55 11.10
N SER A 381 10.06 2.78 10.46
CA SER A 381 11.23 1.90 10.63
C SER A 381 11.58 1.69 12.11
N GLU A 382 11.42 2.71 12.94
CA GLU A 382 11.66 2.67 14.38
C GLU A 382 10.64 1.76 15.10
N VAL A 383 9.36 1.87 14.75
CA VAL A 383 8.30 1.00 15.30
C VAL A 383 8.54 -0.45 14.88
N MET A 384 8.95 -0.72 13.63
CA MET A 384 9.29 -2.06 13.18
C MET A 384 10.45 -2.64 14.00
N LYS A 385 11.53 -1.87 14.19
CA LYS A 385 12.68 -2.27 15.01
C LYS A 385 12.29 -2.54 16.47
N LEU A 386 11.40 -1.70 17.05
CA LEU A 386 10.89 -1.90 18.40
C LEU A 386 10.12 -3.22 18.54
N ILE A 387 9.26 -3.55 17.56
CA ILE A 387 8.51 -4.83 17.57
C ILE A 387 9.47 -6.01 17.47
N VAL A 388 10.46 -5.93 16.58
CA VAL A 388 11.50 -6.97 16.45
C VAL A 388 12.27 -7.14 17.76
N ALA A 389 12.75 -6.05 18.37
CA ALA A 389 13.49 -6.08 19.63
C ALA A 389 12.66 -6.72 20.75
N LYS A 390 11.39 -6.31 20.93
CA LYS A 390 10.47 -6.92 21.89
C LYS A 390 10.25 -8.42 21.65
N SER A 391 10.17 -8.86 20.41
CA SER A 391 10.03 -10.28 20.07
C SER A 391 11.28 -11.10 20.40
N MET A 392 12.41 -10.45 20.60
CA MET A 392 13.69 -11.04 21.02
C MET A 392 13.90 -10.98 22.54
N GLY A 393 12.93 -10.42 23.29
CA GLY A 393 13.01 -10.30 24.76
C GLY A 393 13.77 -9.07 25.27
N LEU A 394 13.96 -8.05 24.40
CA LEU A 394 14.61 -6.78 24.74
C LEU A 394 13.60 -5.69 25.14
#